data_c1ceddc87f4d045aac1e27e9b2235df8
#
_entry.id   c1ceddc87f4d045aac1e27e9b2235df8
#
_cell.length_a   1.000
_cell.length_b   1.000
_cell.length_c   1.000
_cell.angle_alpha   90.00
_cell.angle_beta   90.00
_cell.angle_gamma   90.00
#
_symmetry.space_group_name_H-M   'P 1'
#
loop_
_entity.id
_entity.type
_entity.pdbx_description
1 polymer ?
#
loop_
_entity_poly.entity_id
_entity_poly.type
_entity_poly.pdbx_seq_one_letter_code
_entity_poly.pdbx_strand_id
1 'polypeptide(L)'
;MIKMTNNDWDIVLEEEYKKEYFRNLVNFVNEVYKKEVVFPPKSEILRALSLTSYSSTKVVILGQDPYHGVGEANGLSFSVNDGVRLPPSLKNIYKELYDDLGITISSGDLTSWAKEGVLLLNTVLTVKKDTPASHKDKGWEIFTDSIIKKLNDKEEPIVFILWGNFAKSKSAFITNPKHLVITSSHPSPFSCRYGFFGSRPFSRANNFLISNGIKPINWSTDK
;
A
#
# COMPACT_ATOMS: atom_id res chain seq x y z
N MET A 1 19.70 14.47 -9.63
CA MET A 1 18.38 13.89 -9.29
C MET A 1 18.59 12.47 -8.79
N ILE A 2 18.13 12.15 -7.59
CA ILE A 2 18.21 10.79 -7.02
C ILE A 2 17.13 9.96 -7.72
N LYS A 3 17.52 8.88 -8.37
CA LYS A 3 16.57 7.94 -9.00
C LYS A 3 16.35 6.75 -8.06
N MET A 4 15.18 6.68 -7.44
CA MET A 4 14.81 5.61 -6.50
C MET A 4 13.65 4.76 -7.04
N THR A 5 12.72 5.36 -7.77
CA THR A 5 11.49 4.72 -8.28
C THR A 5 11.47 4.60 -9.80
N ASN A 6 12.33 5.34 -10.51
CA ASN A 6 12.42 5.45 -11.98
C ASN A 6 11.14 5.98 -12.64
N ASN A 7 10.37 6.79 -11.94
CA ASN A 7 9.17 7.47 -12.46
C ASN A 7 9.02 8.86 -11.81
N ASP A 8 7.84 9.48 -11.93
CA ASP A 8 7.55 10.83 -11.45
C ASP A 8 7.58 10.99 -9.91
N TRP A 9 7.54 9.92 -9.12
CA TRP A 9 7.80 9.98 -7.70
C TRP A 9 9.18 10.55 -7.37
N ASP A 10 10.18 10.31 -8.22
CA ASP A 10 11.53 10.84 -8.01
C ASP A 10 11.56 12.37 -8.03
N ILE A 11 10.64 13.00 -8.79
CA ILE A 11 10.45 14.46 -8.82
C ILE A 11 9.60 14.91 -7.63
N VAL A 12 8.46 14.24 -7.40
CA VAL A 12 7.50 14.62 -6.35
C VAL A 12 8.11 14.56 -4.95
N LEU A 13 9.03 13.60 -4.72
CA LEU A 13 9.69 13.36 -3.43
C LEU A 13 11.11 13.93 -3.36
N GLU A 14 11.57 14.70 -4.35
CA GLU A 14 12.94 15.20 -4.39
C GLU A 14 13.36 15.95 -3.12
N GLU A 15 12.49 16.83 -2.61
CA GLU A 15 12.77 17.57 -1.37
C GLU A 15 12.74 16.67 -0.13
N GLU A 16 11.96 15.60 -0.16
CA GLU A 16 11.89 14.65 0.94
C GLU A 16 13.20 13.87 1.08
N TYR A 17 13.82 13.49 -0.05
CA TYR A 17 15.11 12.79 -0.07
C TYR A 17 16.28 13.62 0.48
N LYS A 18 16.16 14.96 0.52
CA LYS A 18 17.20 15.86 1.04
C LYS A 18 17.16 16.02 2.57
N LYS A 19 16.06 15.61 3.21
CA LYS A 19 15.85 15.79 4.66
C LYS A 19 16.77 14.89 5.49
N GLU A 20 17.11 15.36 6.69
CA GLU A 20 18.01 14.65 7.61
C GLU A 20 17.42 13.30 8.03
N TYR A 21 16.13 13.24 8.38
CA TYR A 21 15.49 11.99 8.77
C TYR A 21 15.59 10.92 7.67
N PHE A 22 15.48 11.32 6.38
CA PHE A 22 15.57 10.39 5.26
C PHE A 22 16.99 9.83 5.11
N ARG A 23 18.03 10.66 5.30
CA ARG A 23 19.42 10.19 5.33
C ARG A 23 19.64 9.19 6.48
N ASN A 24 19.10 9.50 7.67
CA ASN A 24 19.17 8.60 8.82
C ASN A 24 18.44 7.28 8.57
N LEU A 25 17.25 7.34 7.92
CA LEU A 25 16.49 6.16 7.49
C LEU A 25 17.30 5.30 6.50
N VAL A 26 17.93 5.90 5.49
CA VAL A 26 18.77 5.18 4.52
C VAL A 26 19.96 4.50 5.21
N ASN A 27 20.60 5.18 6.14
CA ASN A 27 21.69 4.62 6.94
C ASN A 27 21.20 3.42 7.78
N PHE A 28 20.08 3.58 8.48
CA PHE A 28 19.43 2.49 9.23
C PHE A 28 19.15 1.28 8.33
N VAL A 29 18.51 1.49 7.19
CA VAL A 29 18.20 0.41 6.23
C VAL A 29 19.48 -0.29 5.78
N ASN A 30 20.52 0.47 5.40
CA ASN A 30 21.78 -0.13 4.97
C ASN A 30 22.44 -0.98 6.06
N GLU A 31 22.34 -0.58 7.31
CA GLU A 31 22.92 -1.32 8.43
C GLU A 31 22.14 -2.59 8.79
N VAL A 32 20.80 -2.52 8.81
CA VAL A 32 20.01 -3.70 9.18
C VAL A 32 20.10 -4.81 8.13
N TYR A 33 20.12 -4.46 6.83
CA TYR A 33 20.30 -5.46 5.76
C TYR A 33 21.68 -6.12 5.73
N LYS A 34 22.70 -5.52 6.38
CA LYS A 34 24.01 -6.16 6.56
C LYS A 34 24.04 -7.14 7.73
N LYS A 35 23.24 -6.88 8.76
CA LYS A 35 23.34 -7.54 10.07
C LYS A 35 22.21 -8.54 10.33
N GLU A 36 21.09 -8.40 9.65
CA GLU A 36 19.86 -9.11 9.95
C GLU A 36 19.19 -9.64 8.67
N VAL A 37 18.29 -10.61 8.83
CA VAL A 37 17.38 -11.02 7.76
C VAL A 37 16.19 -10.07 7.78
N VAL A 38 16.05 -9.29 6.73
CA VAL A 38 15.05 -8.22 6.60
C VAL A 38 14.19 -8.44 5.35
N PHE A 39 12.92 -8.13 5.43
CA PHE A 39 11.97 -8.22 4.32
C PHE A 39 11.32 -6.86 4.01
N PRO A 40 10.89 -6.64 2.76
CA PRO A 40 11.14 -7.43 1.54
C PRO A 40 12.62 -7.41 1.13
N PRO A 41 13.03 -8.09 0.06
CA PRO A 41 14.38 -7.89 -0.52
C PRO A 41 14.66 -6.41 -0.76
N LYS A 42 15.91 -5.98 -0.57
CA LYS A 42 16.28 -4.54 -0.63
C LYS A 42 15.87 -3.85 -1.93
N SER A 43 15.90 -4.57 -3.05
CA SER A 43 15.45 -4.09 -4.37
C SER A 43 13.94 -3.83 -4.43
N GLU A 44 13.16 -4.37 -3.51
CA GLU A 44 11.69 -4.30 -3.51
C GLU A 44 11.12 -3.35 -2.47
N ILE A 45 11.94 -2.65 -1.70
CA ILE A 45 11.50 -1.73 -0.64
C ILE A 45 10.53 -0.67 -1.21
N LEU A 46 10.85 -0.10 -2.38
CA LEU A 46 10.04 0.94 -3.03
C LEU A 46 9.20 0.42 -4.21
N ARG A 47 8.97 -0.90 -4.29
CA ARG A 47 8.25 -1.51 -5.40
C ARG A 47 6.86 -0.94 -5.61
N ALA A 48 6.13 -0.63 -4.55
CA ALA A 48 4.82 0.00 -4.65
C ALA A 48 4.87 1.31 -5.44
N LEU A 49 5.85 2.17 -5.15
CA LEU A 49 6.05 3.43 -5.86
C LEU A 49 6.57 3.21 -7.30
N SER A 50 7.43 2.21 -7.50
CA SER A 50 7.99 1.92 -8.83
C SER A 50 6.94 1.37 -9.80
N LEU A 51 5.98 0.58 -9.32
CA LEU A 51 4.90 0.01 -10.13
C LEU A 51 3.73 0.98 -10.34
N THR A 52 3.46 1.83 -9.36
CA THR A 52 2.35 2.80 -9.41
C THR A 52 2.94 4.21 -9.30
N SER A 53 3.08 4.90 -10.43
CA SER A 53 3.60 6.26 -10.48
C SER A 53 2.66 7.25 -9.78
N TYR A 54 3.15 8.43 -9.42
CA TYR A 54 2.31 9.49 -8.82
C TYR A 54 1.13 9.85 -9.75
N SER A 55 1.42 10.08 -11.03
CA SER A 55 0.40 10.42 -12.02
C SER A 55 -0.60 9.30 -12.26
N SER A 56 -0.17 8.03 -12.25
CA SER A 56 -1.05 6.88 -12.47
C SER A 56 -1.85 6.44 -11.25
N THR A 57 -1.55 6.97 -10.05
CA THR A 57 -2.25 6.59 -8.82
C THR A 57 -3.71 7.02 -8.86
N LYS A 58 -4.63 6.07 -8.79
CA LYS A 58 -6.09 6.25 -8.73
C LYS A 58 -6.69 5.80 -7.41
N VAL A 59 -6.10 4.76 -6.80
CA VAL A 59 -6.53 4.20 -5.52
C VAL A 59 -5.30 4.00 -4.64
N VAL A 60 -5.43 4.26 -3.35
CA VAL A 60 -4.40 4.00 -2.33
C VAL A 60 -4.95 3.01 -1.31
N ILE A 61 -4.25 1.92 -1.08
CA ILE A 61 -4.56 0.95 -0.01
C ILE A 61 -3.38 0.95 0.97
N LEU A 62 -3.63 1.33 2.22
CA LEU A 62 -2.59 1.38 3.24
C LEU A 62 -2.53 0.10 4.06
N GLY A 63 -1.36 -0.53 4.07
CA GLY A 63 -0.98 -1.58 5.01
C GLY A 63 -0.14 -1.02 6.16
N GLN A 64 0.21 -1.85 7.12
CA GLN A 64 1.03 -1.47 8.27
C GLN A 64 2.51 -1.70 7.98
N ASP A 65 2.96 -2.93 7.97
CA ASP A 65 4.32 -3.37 7.69
C ASP A 65 4.30 -4.62 6.77
N PRO A 66 5.44 -4.99 6.16
CA PRO A 66 5.51 -6.16 5.31
C PRO A 66 5.28 -7.46 6.10
N TYR A 67 4.86 -8.52 5.42
CA TYR A 67 4.92 -9.87 5.98
C TYR A 67 6.35 -10.22 6.37
N HIS A 68 6.51 -10.87 7.53
CA HIS A 68 7.83 -11.15 8.13
C HIS A 68 8.31 -12.58 7.96
N GLY A 69 7.55 -13.42 7.28
CA GLY A 69 7.92 -14.78 6.90
C GLY A 69 8.82 -14.82 5.67
N VAL A 70 9.65 -15.86 5.59
CA VAL A 70 10.58 -16.05 4.46
C VAL A 70 9.81 -16.19 3.15
N GLY A 71 10.17 -15.38 2.16
CA GLY A 71 9.60 -15.43 0.81
C GLY A 71 8.18 -14.85 0.68
N GLU A 72 7.61 -14.29 1.74
CA GLU A 72 6.25 -13.74 1.70
C GLU A 72 6.21 -12.35 1.08
N ALA A 73 6.89 -11.37 1.67
CA ALA A 73 6.81 -9.97 1.28
C ALA A 73 7.45 -9.72 -0.10
N ASN A 74 6.73 -8.97 -0.93
CA ASN A 74 7.15 -8.56 -2.27
C ASN A 74 7.08 -7.04 -2.50
N GLY A 75 7.13 -6.24 -1.43
CA GLY A 75 7.14 -4.79 -1.49
C GLY A 75 5.79 -4.11 -1.71
N LEU A 76 4.70 -4.87 -1.79
CA LEU A 76 3.33 -4.37 -1.90
C LEU A 76 2.54 -4.73 -0.63
N SER A 77 1.72 -3.81 -0.13
CA SER A 77 0.86 -4.08 1.03
C SER A 77 -0.15 -5.21 0.73
N PHE A 78 -0.37 -6.10 1.70
CA PHE A 78 -1.25 -7.28 1.62
C PHE A 78 -0.86 -8.33 0.59
N SER A 79 0.12 -8.09 -0.27
CA SER A 79 0.59 -8.96 -1.35
C SER A 79 1.68 -9.92 -0.88
N VAL A 80 1.70 -11.12 -1.43
CA VAL A 80 2.77 -12.10 -1.26
C VAL A 80 3.26 -12.59 -2.61
N ASN A 81 4.46 -13.18 -2.63
CA ASN A 81 5.00 -13.80 -3.85
C ASN A 81 4.11 -14.95 -4.36
N ASP A 82 4.13 -15.19 -5.66
CA ASP A 82 3.45 -16.34 -6.26
C ASP A 82 3.92 -17.64 -5.63
N GLY A 83 2.97 -18.59 -5.44
CA GLY A 83 3.23 -19.89 -4.81
C GLY A 83 3.24 -19.84 -3.28
N VAL A 84 3.20 -18.69 -2.65
CA VAL A 84 3.04 -18.57 -1.20
C VAL A 84 1.58 -18.80 -0.81
N ARG A 85 1.37 -19.49 0.31
CA ARG A 85 0.03 -19.67 0.87
C ARG A 85 -0.60 -18.31 1.18
N LEU A 86 -1.82 -18.08 0.69
CA LEU A 86 -2.55 -16.83 0.92
C LEU A 86 -2.66 -16.51 2.43
N PRO A 87 -2.16 -15.35 2.87
CA PRO A 87 -2.32 -14.90 4.25
C PRO A 87 -3.79 -14.72 4.64
N PRO A 88 -4.13 -14.87 5.92
CA PRO A 88 -5.53 -14.78 6.37
C PRO A 88 -6.23 -13.46 6.00
N SER A 89 -5.52 -12.33 6.10
CA SER A 89 -6.08 -11.02 5.70
C SER A 89 -6.35 -10.96 4.20
N LEU A 90 -5.46 -11.48 3.36
CA LEU A 90 -5.65 -11.50 1.91
C LEU A 90 -6.82 -12.40 1.49
N LYS A 91 -7.00 -13.53 2.17
CA LYS A 91 -8.19 -14.39 1.96
C LYS A 91 -9.50 -13.63 2.24
N ASN A 92 -9.52 -12.84 3.30
CA ASN A 92 -10.69 -12.03 3.65
C ASN A 92 -10.91 -10.89 2.64
N ILE A 93 -9.82 -10.27 2.14
CA ILE A 93 -9.90 -9.29 1.05
C ILE A 93 -10.51 -9.92 -0.19
N TYR A 94 -10.10 -11.12 -0.58
CA TYR A 94 -10.65 -11.84 -1.75
C TYR A 94 -12.10 -12.28 -1.53
N LYS A 95 -12.45 -12.67 -0.30
CA LYS A 95 -13.85 -12.94 0.02
C LYS A 95 -14.73 -11.69 -0.17
N GLU A 96 -14.31 -10.56 0.34
CA GLU A 96 -15.04 -9.30 0.17
C GLU A 96 -15.08 -8.87 -1.32
N LEU A 97 -14.01 -9.07 -2.07
CA LEU A 97 -13.96 -8.81 -3.51
C LEU A 97 -14.99 -9.66 -4.26
N TYR A 98 -15.10 -10.95 -3.92
CA TYR A 98 -16.09 -11.83 -4.49
C TYR A 98 -17.54 -11.41 -4.12
N ASP A 99 -17.76 -11.10 -2.85
CA ASP A 99 -19.09 -10.67 -2.36
C ASP A 99 -19.51 -9.31 -2.98
N ASP A 100 -18.55 -8.43 -3.30
CA ASP A 100 -18.77 -7.09 -3.86
C ASP A 100 -18.92 -7.09 -5.39
N LEU A 101 -18.04 -7.82 -6.10
CA LEU A 101 -17.93 -7.75 -7.57
C LEU A 101 -18.03 -9.11 -8.28
N GLY A 102 -18.14 -10.24 -7.57
CA GLY A 102 -18.17 -11.57 -8.15
C GLY A 102 -16.82 -12.04 -8.72
N ILE A 103 -15.73 -11.35 -8.38
CA ILE A 103 -14.38 -11.66 -8.90
C ILE A 103 -13.69 -12.67 -7.99
N THR A 104 -13.17 -13.74 -8.59
CA THR A 104 -12.35 -14.76 -7.90
C THR A 104 -10.89 -14.59 -8.27
N ILE A 105 -10.01 -14.62 -7.27
CA ILE A 105 -8.54 -14.53 -7.44
C ILE A 105 -7.88 -15.69 -6.74
N SER A 106 -6.88 -16.30 -7.38
CA SER A 106 -6.08 -17.41 -6.83
C SER A 106 -4.64 -17.03 -6.47
N SER A 107 -4.03 -16.09 -7.21
CA SER A 107 -2.67 -15.60 -6.93
C SER A 107 -2.64 -14.71 -5.69
N GLY A 108 -1.56 -14.81 -4.89
CA GLY A 108 -1.29 -13.89 -3.78
C GLY A 108 -0.56 -12.60 -4.22
N ASP A 109 -0.10 -12.54 -5.46
CA ASP A 109 0.61 -11.38 -6.01
C ASP A 109 -0.36 -10.35 -6.58
N LEU A 110 -0.39 -9.16 -5.96
CA LEU A 110 -1.25 -8.04 -6.34
C LEU A 110 -0.58 -7.08 -7.35
N THR A 111 0.47 -7.50 -8.04
CA THR A 111 1.17 -6.68 -9.04
C THR A 111 0.22 -6.16 -10.13
N SER A 112 -0.80 -6.94 -10.52
CA SER A 112 -1.81 -6.51 -11.49
C SER A 112 -2.60 -5.28 -10.99
N TRP A 113 -2.96 -5.25 -9.70
CA TRP A 113 -3.63 -4.09 -9.10
C TRP A 113 -2.72 -2.85 -9.11
N ALA A 114 -1.43 -3.02 -8.78
CA ALA A 114 -0.48 -1.92 -8.83
C ALA A 114 -0.36 -1.34 -10.25
N LYS A 115 -0.31 -2.17 -11.28
CA LYS A 115 -0.28 -1.76 -12.69
C LYS A 115 -1.57 -1.05 -13.16
N GLU A 116 -2.72 -1.34 -12.54
CA GLU A 116 -3.98 -0.64 -12.80
C GLU A 116 -4.08 0.73 -12.11
N GLY A 117 -3.10 1.10 -11.28
CA GLY A 117 -3.06 2.38 -10.57
C GLY A 117 -3.49 2.29 -9.10
N VAL A 118 -3.39 1.10 -8.50
CA VAL A 118 -3.61 0.91 -7.06
C VAL A 118 -2.26 0.98 -6.34
N LEU A 119 -2.00 2.06 -5.60
CA LEU A 119 -0.82 2.18 -4.76
C LEU A 119 -1.01 1.34 -3.50
N LEU A 120 -0.36 0.18 -3.46
CA LEU A 120 -0.38 -0.77 -2.34
C LEU A 120 0.78 -0.45 -1.38
N LEU A 121 0.60 0.53 -0.51
CA LEU A 121 1.64 1.11 0.32
C LEU A 121 1.55 0.64 1.77
N ASN A 122 2.63 0.08 2.31
CA ASN A 122 2.79 -0.07 3.75
C ASN A 122 3.28 1.24 4.37
N THR A 123 2.94 1.51 5.62
CA THR A 123 3.43 2.70 6.33
C THR A 123 4.86 2.52 6.86
N VAL A 124 5.26 1.28 7.11
CA VAL A 124 6.64 0.85 7.39
C VAL A 124 7.08 -0.08 6.28
N LEU A 125 8.15 0.23 5.56
CA LEU A 125 8.50 -0.49 4.33
C LEU A 125 9.46 -1.66 4.53
N THR A 126 9.95 -1.88 5.73
CA THR A 126 10.85 -2.99 6.05
C THR A 126 10.52 -3.62 7.39
N VAL A 127 10.83 -4.90 7.55
CA VAL A 127 10.60 -5.66 8.79
C VAL A 127 11.69 -6.71 8.97
N LYS A 128 12.12 -6.94 10.22
CA LYS A 128 13.03 -8.04 10.56
C LYS A 128 12.26 -9.38 10.52
N LYS A 129 12.93 -10.44 10.05
CA LYS A 129 12.39 -11.79 10.05
C LYS A 129 11.75 -12.15 11.38
N ASP A 130 10.56 -12.73 11.32
CA ASP A 130 9.77 -13.25 12.46
C ASP A 130 9.50 -12.22 13.58
N THR A 131 9.67 -10.91 13.32
CA THR A 131 9.50 -9.85 14.32
C THR A 131 8.63 -8.72 13.77
N PRO A 132 7.30 -8.84 13.84
CA PRO A 132 6.38 -7.80 13.35
C PRO A 132 6.64 -6.45 14.04
N ALA A 133 6.42 -5.36 13.31
CA ALA A 133 6.63 -3.97 13.76
C ALA A 133 8.07 -3.63 14.23
N SER A 134 9.07 -4.46 13.93
CA SER A 134 10.46 -4.27 14.39
C SER A 134 11.13 -3.00 13.87
N HIS A 135 10.69 -2.47 12.74
CA HIS A 135 11.22 -1.24 12.15
C HIS A 135 10.28 -0.02 12.28
N LYS A 136 9.31 -0.13 13.20
CA LYS A 136 8.46 1.00 13.59
C LYS A 136 9.31 2.11 14.21
N ASP A 137 8.91 3.37 14.01
CA ASP A 137 9.57 4.56 14.56
C ASP A 137 11.04 4.74 14.11
N LYS A 138 11.40 4.17 12.95
CA LYS A 138 12.74 4.33 12.34
C LYS A 138 12.78 5.38 11.22
N GLY A 139 11.68 6.09 10.99
CA GLY A 139 11.56 7.15 9.97
C GLY A 139 10.70 6.76 8.76
N TRP A 140 10.29 5.48 8.64
CA TRP A 140 9.41 5.05 7.56
C TRP A 140 8.07 5.80 7.57
N GLU A 141 7.47 5.97 8.76
CA GLU A 141 6.19 6.63 8.90
C GLU A 141 6.25 8.09 8.45
N ILE A 142 7.35 8.79 8.70
CA ILE A 142 7.55 10.17 8.23
C ILE A 142 7.57 10.19 6.70
N PHE A 143 8.29 9.26 6.09
CA PHE A 143 8.41 9.15 4.64
C PHE A 143 7.08 8.81 3.98
N THR A 144 6.37 7.81 4.48
CA THR A 144 5.09 7.37 3.92
C THR A 144 3.97 8.38 4.19
N ASP A 145 3.99 9.09 5.30
CA ASP A 145 3.09 10.21 5.57
C ASP A 145 3.31 11.37 4.57
N SER A 146 4.56 11.61 4.14
CA SER A 146 4.84 12.59 3.09
C SER A 146 4.24 12.18 1.74
N ILE A 147 4.27 10.88 1.41
CA ILE A 147 3.63 10.33 0.21
C ILE A 147 2.12 10.57 0.25
N ILE A 148 1.47 10.28 1.39
CA ILE A 148 0.03 10.51 1.56
C ILE A 148 -0.32 11.99 1.39
N LYS A 149 0.48 12.89 1.97
CA LYS A 149 0.29 14.35 1.83
C LYS A 149 0.45 14.81 0.38
N LYS A 150 1.44 14.30 -0.35
CA LYS A 150 1.59 14.61 -1.78
C LYS A 150 0.40 14.12 -2.61
N LEU A 151 -0.14 12.94 -2.28
CA LEU A 151 -1.35 12.43 -2.91
C LEU A 151 -2.60 13.24 -2.55
N ASN A 152 -2.68 13.78 -1.32
CA ASN A 152 -3.75 14.70 -0.94
C ASN A 152 -3.73 16.00 -1.77
N ASP A 153 -2.54 16.44 -2.21
CA ASP A 153 -2.38 17.66 -3.02
C ASP A 153 -2.67 17.43 -4.51
N LYS A 154 -2.99 16.19 -4.91
CA LYS A 154 -3.27 15.85 -6.30
C LYS A 154 -4.55 16.53 -6.79
N GLU A 155 -4.52 17.06 -8.03
CA GLU A 155 -5.68 17.71 -8.64
C GLU A 155 -6.73 16.71 -9.09
N GLU A 156 -6.29 15.54 -9.61
CA GLU A 156 -7.18 14.46 -10.02
C GLU A 156 -7.76 13.74 -8.78
N PRO A 157 -9.08 13.49 -8.77
CA PRO A 157 -9.71 12.72 -7.71
C PRO A 157 -9.12 11.31 -7.58
N ILE A 158 -8.79 10.91 -6.36
CA ILE A 158 -8.34 9.56 -6.03
C ILE A 158 -9.10 8.99 -4.85
N VAL A 159 -8.99 7.68 -4.65
CA VAL A 159 -9.67 6.97 -3.56
C VAL A 159 -8.64 6.48 -2.55
N PHE A 160 -8.85 6.76 -1.27
CA PHE A 160 -8.08 6.18 -0.17
C PHE A 160 -8.91 5.11 0.53
N ILE A 161 -8.43 3.88 0.55
CA ILE A 161 -9.04 2.74 1.25
C ILE A 161 -8.20 2.47 2.51
N LEU A 162 -8.81 2.74 3.67
CA LEU A 162 -8.14 2.72 4.97
C LEU A 162 -8.77 1.65 5.87
N TRP A 163 -8.13 0.50 5.93
CA TRP A 163 -8.58 -0.65 6.70
C TRP A 163 -7.94 -0.73 8.09
N GLY A 164 -8.78 -0.69 9.13
CA GLY A 164 -8.36 -0.74 10.54
C GLY A 164 -7.95 0.62 11.11
N ASN A 165 -7.84 0.68 12.43
CA ASN A 165 -7.62 1.94 13.16
C ASN A 165 -6.31 2.63 12.80
N PHE A 166 -5.26 1.85 12.54
CA PHE A 166 -3.97 2.40 12.16
C PHE A 166 -4.04 3.14 10.81
N ALA A 167 -4.58 2.49 9.76
CA ALA A 167 -4.76 3.14 8.47
C ALA A 167 -5.74 4.32 8.57
N LYS A 168 -6.85 4.17 9.33
CA LYS A 168 -7.82 5.25 9.56
C LYS A 168 -7.19 6.50 10.18
N SER A 169 -6.20 6.37 11.06
CA SER A 169 -5.52 7.53 11.66
C SER A 169 -4.85 8.42 10.62
N LYS A 170 -4.48 7.86 9.45
CA LYS A 170 -3.88 8.60 8.34
C LYS A 170 -4.89 9.48 7.59
N SER A 171 -6.20 9.32 7.82
CA SER A 171 -7.23 10.19 7.24
C SER A 171 -7.07 11.66 7.64
N ALA A 172 -6.40 11.94 8.76
CA ALA A 172 -6.06 13.31 9.16
C ALA A 172 -5.19 14.06 8.15
N PHE A 173 -4.47 13.35 7.27
CA PHE A 173 -3.67 13.94 6.20
C PHE A 173 -4.44 14.10 4.88
N ILE A 174 -5.67 13.57 4.80
CA ILE A 174 -6.48 13.57 3.59
C ILE A 174 -7.62 14.59 3.78
N THR A 175 -7.32 15.82 3.46
CA THR A 175 -8.23 16.97 3.70
C THR A 175 -8.84 17.53 2.41
N ASN A 176 -8.32 17.14 1.24
CA ASN A 176 -8.83 17.61 -0.03
C ASN A 176 -10.19 16.95 -0.35
N PRO A 177 -11.27 17.74 -0.47
CA PRO A 177 -12.63 17.22 -0.67
C PRO A 177 -12.85 16.55 -2.03
N LYS A 178 -11.90 16.68 -2.96
CA LYS A 178 -11.96 15.98 -4.26
C LYS A 178 -11.75 14.48 -4.11
N HIS A 179 -11.13 14.02 -3.02
CA HIS A 179 -10.80 12.62 -2.83
C HIS A 179 -11.89 11.87 -2.05
N LEU A 180 -12.02 10.59 -2.32
CA LEU A 180 -12.89 9.70 -1.55
C LEU A 180 -12.07 8.94 -0.50
N VAL A 181 -12.53 8.97 0.75
CA VAL A 181 -11.96 8.13 1.82
C VAL A 181 -12.96 7.03 2.18
N ILE A 182 -12.58 5.78 1.98
CA ILE A 182 -13.35 4.59 2.35
C ILE A 182 -12.70 3.96 3.59
N THR A 183 -13.42 3.85 4.68
CA THR A 183 -12.93 3.24 5.92
C THR A 183 -13.73 2.01 6.31
N SER A 184 -13.07 1.00 6.87
CA SER A 184 -13.69 -0.15 7.52
C SER A 184 -12.79 -0.72 8.62
N SER A 185 -13.23 -1.79 9.30
CA SER A 185 -12.34 -2.56 10.16
C SER A 185 -11.23 -3.23 9.32
N HIS A 186 -10.18 -3.73 9.97
CA HIS A 186 -9.08 -4.41 9.28
C HIS A 186 -9.54 -5.80 8.75
N PRO A 187 -9.05 -6.26 7.58
CA PRO A 187 -9.40 -7.56 7.01
C PRO A 187 -8.86 -8.77 7.78
N SER A 188 -8.12 -8.58 8.87
CA SER A 188 -7.64 -9.70 9.69
C SER A 188 -8.79 -10.55 10.25
N PRO A 189 -8.59 -11.85 10.51
CA PRO A 189 -9.61 -12.72 11.12
C PRO A 189 -10.16 -12.17 12.45
N PHE A 190 -9.37 -11.39 13.20
CA PHE A 190 -9.77 -10.81 14.48
C PHE A 190 -10.77 -9.67 14.36
N SER A 191 -10.86 -9.01 13.20
CA SER A 191 -11.65 -7.78 13.04
C SER A 191 -12.55 -7.72 11.80
N CYS A 192 -12.38 -8.62 10.84
CA CYS A 192 -13.10 -8.55 9.55
C CYS A 192 -14.63 -8.59 9.70
N ARG A 193 -15.14 -9.24 10.76
CA ARG A 193 -16.58 -9.33 11.04
C ARG A 193 -17.18 -8.03 11.61
N TYR A 194 -16.35 -7.07 12.02
CA TYR A 194 -16.79 -5.82 12.63
C TYR A 194 -16.85 -4.66 11.62
N GLY A 195 -17.27 -4.95 10.37
CA GLY A 195 -17.54 -3.94 9.35
C GLY A 195 -16.53 -3.90 8.19
N PHE A 196 -15.64 -4.91 8.05
CA PHE A 196 -14.90 -5.10 6.81
C PHE A 196 -15.76 -5.83 5.78
N PHE A 197 -16.32 -6.99 6.15
CA PHE A 197 -17.26 -7.69 5.28
C PHE A 197 -18.53 -6.85 5.07
N GLY A 198 -18.93 -6.71 3.80
CA GLY A 198 -20.06 -5.89 3.36
C GLY A 198 -19.72 -4.40 3.24
N SER A 199 -18.46 -3.97 3.43
CA SER A 199 -18.04 -2.57 3.25
C SER A 199 -17.97 -2.15 1.77
N ARG A 200 -17.92 -3.11 0.84
CA ARG A 200 -17.92 -2.93 -0.62
C ARG A 200 -16.90 -1.89 -1.11
N PRO A 201 -15.63 -1.99 -0.72
CA PRO A 201 -14.66 -0.96 -1.04
C PRO A 201 -14.33 -0.90 -2.53
N PHE A 202 -14.41 -2.03 -3.25
CA PHE A 202 -14.01 -2.16 -4.64
C PHE A 202 -15.02 -1.52 -5.59
N SER A 203 -16.30 -1.84 -5.44
CA SER A 203 -17.37 -1.22 -6.22
C SER A 203 -17.52 0.27 -5.91
N ARG A 204 -17.40 0.67 -4.64
CA ARG A 204 -17.44 2.07 -4.21
C ARG A 204 -16.31 2.88 -4.83
N ALA A 205 -15.07 2.33 -4.84
CA ALA A 205 -13.93 2.96 -5.49
C ALA A 205 -14.18 3.13 -6.99
N ASN A 206 -14.60 2.08 -7.68
CA ASN A 206 -14.88 2.14 -9.11
C ASN A 206 -16.01 3.10 -9.46
N ASN A 207 -17.10 3.11 -8.70
CA ASN A 207 -18.20 4.04 -8.91
C ASN A 207 -17.74 5.50 -8.78
N PHE A 208 -16.90 5.80 -7.78
CA PHE A 208 -16.33 7.13 -7.61
C PHE A 208 -15.41 7.51 -8.78
N LEU A 209 -14.53 6.62 -9.22
CA LEU A 209 -13.65 6.88 -10.36
C LEU A 209 -14.47 7.16 -11.63
N ILE A 210 -15.48 6.32 -11.92
CA ILE A 210 -16.36 6.48 -13.08
C ILE A 210 -17.12 7.81 -13.03
N SER A 211 -17.65 8.19 -11.86
CA SER A 211 -18.40 9.46 -11.71
C SER A 211 -17.51 10.71 -11.92
N ASN A 212 -16.18 10.56 -11.82
CA ASN A 212 -15.19 11.59 -12.10
C ASN A 212 -14.54 11.44 -13.49
N GLY A 213 -15.06 10.60 -14.37
CA GLY A 213 -14.52 10.39 -15.71
C GLY A 213 -13.19 9.63 -15.75
N ILE A 214 -12.82 8.94 -14.67
CA ILE A 214 -11.59 8.19 -14.54
C ILE A 214 -11.86 6.71 -14.82
N LYS A 215 -10.97 6.05 -15.59
CA LYS A 215 -11.07 4.62 -15.87
C LYS A 215 -11.08 3.83 -14.56
N PRO A 216 -12.08 2.96 -14.31
CA PRO A 216 -12.13 2.12 -13.13
C PRO A 216 -10.96 1.15 -13.04
N ILE A 217 -10.72 0.62 -11.86
CA ILE A 217 -9.72 -0.43 -11.62
C ILE A 217 -10.28 -1.77 -12.10
N ASN A 218 -9.49 -2.51 -12.87
CA ASN A 218 -9.69 -3.93 -13.06
C ASN A 218 -9.13 -4.68 -11.84
N TRP A 219 -10.02 -5.14 -10.97
CA TRP A 219 -9.66 -5.85 -9.74
C TRP A 219 -9.35 -7.34 -9.96
N SER A 220 -9.50 -7.85 -11.19
CA SER A 220 -9.04 -9.20 -11.54
C SER A 220 -7.50 -9.24 -11.57
N THR A 221 -6.92 -10.36 -11.11
CA THR A 221 -5.48 -10.62 -11.25
C THR A 221 -5.17 -11.48 -12.47
N ASP A 222 -6.18 -11.88 -13.23
CA ASP A 222 -5.99 -12.69 -14.44
C ASP A 222 -5.22 -11.87 -15.48
N LYS A 223 -4.13 -12.49 -15.98
CA LYS A 223 -3.24 -11.94 -17.00
C LYS A 223 -3.88 -12.00 -18.38
#